data_38bf164707fa8d220052933575025bcf
#
_entry.id   38bf164707fa8d220052933575025bcf
#
_cell.length_a   1.000
_cell.length_b   1.000
_cell.length_c   1.000
_cell.angle_alpha   90.00
_cell.angle_beta   90.00
_cell.angle_gamma   90.00
#
_symmetry.space_group_name_H-M   'P 1'
#
loop_
_entity.id
_entity.type
_entity.pdbx_description
1 polymer ?
#
loop_
_entity_poly.entity_id
_entity_poly.type
_entity_poly.pdbx_seq_one_letter_code
_entity_poly.pdbx_strand_id
1 'polypeptide(L)'
;IPIIHCPACGLVPVPIEELPVELPDVRDYAPKGRSPLAAAEDWVNVKCPSCGGAAKRETDTMDTFVDSSWYFLRYCDSHNDEAPFDRFVVDYWLPVSQYIGGIDHATGHLLYSRFAVKALNDWGMVGFREPFARMFHQGWVTLGGTKMSKTKGNVEGPDAIVDAYGADAVRLY
;
A
#
# COMPACT_ATOMS: atom_id res chain seq x y z
N ILE A 1 10.80 -1.20 6.51
CA ILE A 1 11.44 -1.01 5.18
C ILE A 1 12.71 -1.83 5.15
N PRO A 2 12.96 -2.71 4.14
CA PRO A 2 14.10 -3.62 4.10
C PRO A 2 15.40 -2.91 3.68
N ILE A 3 15.79 -1.90 4.45
CA ILE A 3 17.00 -1.10 4.24
C ILE A 3 17.86 -1.11 5.51
N ILE A 4 19.16 -1.12 5.31
CA ILE A 4 20.16 -1.04 6.37
C ILE A 4 20.99 0.22 6.17
N HIS A 5 21.15 1.00 7.23
CA HIS A 5 21.98 2.21 7.28
C HIS A 5 23.38 1.85 7.74
N CYS A 6 24.35 1.87 6.85
CA CYS A 6 25.74 1.60 7.13
C CYS A 6 26.54 2.90 7.11
N PRO A 7 27.35 3.21 8.15
CA PRO A 7 28.19 4.43 8.15
C PRO A 7 29.21 4.49 7.01
N ALA A 8 29.68 3.32 6.53
CA ALA A 8 30.66 3.24 5.45
C ALA A 8 30.03 3.10 4.06
N CYS A 9 28.92 2.37 3.92
CA CYS A 9 28.31 2.03 2.63
C CYS A 9 27.07 2.88 2.28
N GLY A 10 26.52 3.64 3.24
CA GLY A 10 25.27 4.37 3.07
C GLY A 10 24.04 3.46 3.22
N LEU A 11 23.06 3.63 2.34
CA LEU A 11 21.84 2.82 2.30
C LEU A 11 22.11 1.49 1.58
N VAL A 12 21.91 0.39 2.27
CA VAL A 12 22.14 -0.97 1.75
C VAL A 12 20.84 -1.77 1.83
N PRO A 13 20.33 -2.33 0.72
CA PRO A 13 19.17 -3.22 0.77
C PRO A 13 19.48 -4.48 1.57
N VAL A 14 18.47 -5.00 2.27
CA VAL A 14 18.53 -6.34 2.85
C VAL A 14 18.65 -7.36 1.70
N PRO A 15 19.55 -8.35 1.78
CA PRO A 15 19.66 -9.40 0.77
C PRO A 15 18.33 -10.13 0.56
N ILE A 16 18.06 -10.56 -0.68
CA ILE A 16 16.81 -11.23 -1.03
C ILE A 16 16.60 -12.50 -0.20
N GLU A 17 17.68 -13.20 0.11
CA GLU A 17 17.68 -14.44 0.89
C GLU A 17 17.30 -14.24 2.36
N GLU A 18 17.37 -12.99 2.85
CA GLU A 18 17.00 -12.60 4.21
C GLU A 18 15.59 -11.97 4.28
N LEU A 19 14.84 -11.99 3.18
CA LEU A 19 13.45 -11.51 3.14
C LEU A 19 12.46 -12.65 3.41
N PRO A 20 11.33 -12.35 4.06
CA PRO A 20 10.91 -11.06 4.60
C PRO A 20 11.68 -10.69 5.87
N VAL A 21 11.85 -9.38 6.11
CA VAL A 21 12.37 -8.91 7.41
C VAL A 21 11.27 -9.07 8.46
N GLU A 22 11.42 -10.04 9.33
CA GLU A 22 10.48 -10.25 10.43
C GLU A 22 10.58 -9.14 11.46
N LEU A 23 9.42 -8.65 11.92
CA LEU A 23 9.36 -7.60 12.92
C LEU A 23 9.56 -8.19 14.34
N PRO A 24 10.21 -7.44 15.25
CA PRO A 24 10.36 -7.87 16.63
C PRO A 24 9.03 -7.77 17.37
N ASP A 25 8.89 -8.58 18.44
CA ASP A 25 7.76 -8.43 19.36
C ASP A 25 7.94 -7.15 20.20
N VAL A 26 7.20 -6.11 19.84
CA VAL A 26 7.20 -4.81 20.53
C VAL A 26 5.96 -4.74 21.43
N ARG A 27 6.15 -4.57 22.74
CA ARG A 27 5.05 -4.52 23.71
C ARG A 27 4.43 -3.13 23.90
N ASP A 28 5.17 -2.08 23.58
CA ASP A 28 4.76 -0.69 23.79
C ASP A 28 4.71 0.06 22.46
N TYR A 29 3.49 0.24 21.96
CA TYR A 29 3.18 0.98 20.72
C TYR A 29 2.74 2.43 20.98
N ALA A 30 2.82 2.93 22.20
CA ALA A 30 2.42 4.30 22.49
C ALA A 30 3.26 5.30 21.68
N PRO A 31 2.64 6.30 21.03
CA PRO A 31 3.36 7.27 20.22
C PRO A 31 4.27 8.14 21.10
N LYS A 32 5.58 7.97 20.94
CA LYS A 32 6.63 8.69 21.69
C LYS A 32 7.47 9.60 20.80
N GLY A 33 6.93 9.99 19.61
CA GLY A 33 7.65 10.82 18.65
C GLY A 33 8.75 10.11 17.87
N ARG A 34 8.88 8.78 18.02
CA ARG A 34 9.78 7.91 17.25
C ARG A 34 9.12 6.56 17.01
N SER A 35 9.57 5.84 15.99
CA SER A 35 9.10 4.49 15.70
C SER A 35 9.25 3.58 16.93
N PRO A 36 8.22 2.77 17.29
CA PRO A 36 8.33 1.75 18.33
C PRO A 36 9.44 0.73 18.05
N LEU A 37 9.71 0.42 16.79
CA LEU A 37 10.79 -0.50 16.37
C LEU A 37 12.18 0.00 16.79
N ALA A 38 12.39 1.31 16.90
CA ALA A 38 13.64 1.88 17.33
C ALA A 38 14.05 1.54 18.78
N ALA A 39 13.10 1.03 19.57
CA ALA A 39 13.37 0.56 20.94
C ALA A 39 13.89 -0.89 21.00
N ALA A 40 13.77 -1.65 19.91
CA ALA A 40 14.22 -3.04 19.82
C ALA A 40 15.72 -3.08 19.41
N GLU A 41 16.61 -2.74 20.32
CA GLU A 41 18.04 -2.56 20.03
C GLU A 41 18.68 -3.78 19.38
N ASP A 42 18.36 -4.99 19.83
CA ASP A 42 18.91 -6.24 19.28
C ASP A 42 18.46 -6.46 17.83
N TRP A 43 17.27 -6.01 17.48
CA TRP A 43 16.75 -6.08 16.10
C TRP A 43 17.31 -4.95 15.23
N VAL A 44 17.47 -3.75 15.78
CA VAL A 44 17.96 -2.57 15.05
C VAL A 44 19.44 -2.72 14.70
N ASN A 45 20.27 -3.18 15.64
CA ASN A 45 21.72 -3.25 15.43
C ASN A 45 22.09 -4.54 14.69
N VAL A 46 22.62 -4.37 13.47
CA VAL A 46 22.95 -5.48 12.58
C VAL A 46 24.35 -5.30 11.97
N LYS A 47 24.82 -6.31 11.28
CA LYS A 47 26.00 -6.19 10.41
C LYS A 47 25.58 -5.74 9.02
N CYS A 48 26.38 -4.87 8.42
CA CYS A 48 26.17 -4.47 7.02
C CYS A 48 26.40 -5.67 6.09
N PRO A 49 25.46 -6.03 5.21
CA PRO A 49 25.66 -7.16 4.30
C PRO A 49 26.73 -6.90 3.24
N SER A 50 27.07 -5.63 2.96
CA SER A 50 28.13 -5.27 2.00
C SER A 50 29.54 -5.29 2.58
N CYS A 51 29.74 -4.76 3.80
CA CYS A 51 31.09 -4.60 4.36
C CYS A 51 31.34 -5.35 5.69
N GLY A 52 30.29 -5.95 6.27
CA GLY A 52 30.36 -6.63 7.57
C GLY A 52 30.49 -5.72 8.79
N GLY A 53 30.60 -4.41 8.60
CA GLY A 53 30.69 -3.42 9.67
C GLY A 53 29.40 -3.24 10.44
N ALA A 54 29.48 -2.55 11.60
CA ALA A 54 28.30 -2.21 12.40
C ALA A 54 27.35 -1.29 11.62
N ALA A 55 26.06 -1.61 11.62
CA ALA A 55 25.02 -0.92 10.88
C ALA A 55 23.70 -0.98 11.64
N LYS A 56 22.68 -0.27 11.14
CA LYS A 56 21.34 -0.25 11.76
C LYS A 56 20.27 -0.50 10.73
N ARG A 57 19.26 -1.29 11.10
CA ARG A 57 18.04 -1.43 10.29
C ARG A 57 17.27 -0.13 10.25
N GLU A 58 16.59 0.10 9.12
CA GLU A 58 15.53 1.12 9.07
C GLU A 58 14.40 0.76 10.05
N THR A 59 13.92 1.75 10.79
CA THR A 59 12.88 1.56 11.80
C THR A 59 11.52 2.11 11.36
N ASP A 60 11.45 2.82 10.22
CA ASP A 60 10.19 3.22 9.63
C ASP A 60 9.52 2.06 8.89
N THR A 61 8.20 2.03 8.97
CA THR A 61 7.38 1.13 8.18
C THR A 61 6.99 1.77 6.86
N MET A 62 6.61 0.95 5.88
CA MET A 62 6.06 1.46 4.63
C MET A 62 4.71 2.13 4.87
N ASP A 63 4.40 3.14 4.05
CA ASP A 63 3.07 3.75 4.02
C ASP A 63 2.00 2.73 3.67
N THR A 64 0.79 2.89 4.22
CA THR A 64 -0.35 1.98 3.99
C THR A 64 -0.75 1.86 2.52
N PHE A 65 -0.46 2.87 1.69
CA PHE A 65 -0.75 2.83 0.25
C PHE A 65 0.22 1.98 -0.56
N VAL A 66 1.33 1.53 0.01
CA VAL A 66 2.28 0.65 -0.68
C VAL A 66 1.62 -0.66 -1.04
N ASP A 67 0.94 -1.33 -0.11
CA ASP A 67 0.23 -2.58 -0.39
C ASP A 67 -0.92 -2.39 -1.38
N SER A 68 -1.72 -1.34 -1.21
CA SER A 68 -2.83 -1.04 -2.10
C SER A 68 -2.40 -0.51 -3.49
N SER A 69 -1.13 -0.18 -3.67
CA SER A 69 -0.62 0.37 -4.93
C SER A 69 -0.63 -0.61 -6.10
N TRP A 70 -0.67 -1.90 -5.83
CA TRP A 70 -0.52 -2.96 -6.83
C TRP A 70 -1.53 -4.10 -6.72
N TYR A 71 -2.50 -4.06 -5.80
CA TYR A 71 -3.45 -5.14 -5.54
C TYR A 71 -4.20 -5.60 -6.80
N PHE A 72 -4.53 -4.67 -7.72
CA PHE A 72 -5.25 -4.96 -8.96
C PHE A 72 -4.40 -5.80 -9.93
N LEU A 73 -3.08 -5.72 -9.87
CA LEU A 73 -2.17 -6.61 -10.59
C LEU A 73 -2.26 -8.03 -10.01
N ARG A 74 -2.16 -8.16 -8.68
CA ARG A 74 -2.24 -9.43 -7.99
C ARG A 74 -3.59 -10.13 -8.19
N TYR A 75 -4.68 -9.36 -8.28
CA TYR A 75 -6.02 -9.91 -8.52
C TYR A 75 -6.15 -10.61 -9.86
N CYS A 76 -5.39 -10.24 -10.87
CA CYS A 76 -5.39 -10.91 -12.16
C CYS A 76 -4.84 -12.34 -12.07
N ASP A 77 -3.94 -12.61 -11.10
CA ASP A 77 -3.23 -13.88 -10.95
C ASP A 77 -3.01 -14.22 -9.46
N SER A 78 -4.09 -14.28 -8.70
CA SER A 78 -4.09 -14.37 -7.24
C SER A 78 -3.53 -15.69 -6.68
N HIS A 79 -3.49 -16.76 -7.48
CA HIS A 79 -3.02 -18.09 -7.09
C HIS A 79 -1.59 -18.40 -7.55
N ASN A 80 -0.87 -17.42 -8.05
CA ASN A 80 0.52 -17.59 -8.45
C ASN A 80 1.42 -17.63 -7.21
N ASP A 81 2.04 -18.78 -6.96
CA ASP A 81 2.92 -18.97 -5.79
C ASP A 81 4.41 -18.74 -6.14
N GLU A 82 4.74 -18.58 -7.43
CA GLU A 82 6.13 -18.42 -7.90
C GLU A 82 6.52 -16.96 -8.14
N ALA A 83 5.53 -16.10 -8.48
CA ALA A 83 5.75 -14.68 -8.79
C ALA A 83 4.62 -13.81 -8.26
N PRO A 84 4.83 -12.48 -8.13
CA PRO A 84 3.76 -11.55 -7.78
C PRO A 84 2.54 -11.66 -8.70
N PHE A 85 2.78 -11.91 -9.98
CA PHE A 85 1.79 -12.15 -11.05
C PHE A 85 2.49 -12.60 -12.33
N ASP A 86 1.77 -13.26 -13.23
CA ASP A 86 2.21 -13.50 -14.59
C ASP A 86 1.97 -12.28 -15.47
N ARG A 87 2.99 -11.82 -16.18
CA ARG A 87 2.94 -10.64 -17.04
C ARG A 87 1.88 -10.76 -18.14
N PHE A 88 1.75 -11.92 -18.79
CA PHE A 88 0.81 -12.07 -19.90
C PHE A 88 -0.63 -12.00 -19.41
N VAL A 89 -0.91 -12.56 -18.23
CA VAL A 89 -2.23 -12.47 -17.60
C VAL A 89 -2.56 -11.02 -17.25
N VAL A 90 -1.62 -10.31 -16.66
CA VAL A 90 -1.78 -8.91 -16.26
C VAL A 90 -1.93 -8.01 -17.50
N ASP A 91 -1.09 -8.16 -18.52
CA ASP A 91 -1.17 -7.36 -19.75
C ASP A 91 -2.46 -7.62 -20.55
N TYR A 92 -3.11 -8.78 -20.35
CA TYR A 92 -4.41 -9.09 -20.95
C TYR A 92 -5.57 -8.34 -20.26
N TRP A 93 -5.56 -8.27 -18.92
CA TRP A 93 -6.67 -7.69 -18.15
C TRP A 93 -6.54 -6.19 -17.92
N LEU A 94 -5.33 -5.63 -17.98
CA LEU A 94 -5.03 -4.27 -17.59
C LEU A 94 -4.52 -3.43 -18.79
N PRO A 95 -4.64 -2.10 -18.74
CA PRO A 95 -5.09 -1.27 -17.60
C PRO A 95 -6.58 -1.44 -17.29
N VAL A 96 -6.96 -1.17 -16.03
CA VAL A 96 -8.37 -1.21 -15.60
C VAL A 96 -9.20 -0.24 -16.46
N SER A 97 -10.24 -0.74 -17.13
CA SER A 97 -11.04 0.05 -18.08
C SER A 97 -11.76 1.23 -17.43
N GLN A 98 -12.31 1.01 -16.24
CA GLN A 98 -13.03 2.02 -15.46
C GLN A 98 -12.74 1.81 -13.98
N TYR A 99 -12.22 2.84 -13.31
CA TYR A 99 -11.96 2.84 -11.88
C TYR A 99 -12.83 3.88 -11.18
N ILE A 100 -13.49 3.48 -10.09
CA ILE A 100 -14.43 4.33 -9.39
C ILE A 100 -13.93 4.51 -7.95
N GLY A 101 -13.85 5.75 -7.48
CA GLY A 101 -13.37 6.04 -6.14
C GLY A 101 -13.41 7.51 -5.78
N GLY A 102 -13.23 7.81 -4.49
CA GLY A 102 -13.25 9.17 -3.97
C GLY A 102 -12.08 10.01 -4.46
N ILE A 103 -12.33 11.28 -4.68
CA ILE A 103 -11.31 12.26 -5.11
C ILE A 103 -10.16 12.41 -4.12
N ASP A 104 -10.41 12.10 -2.83
CA ASP A 104 -9.39 12.16 -1.78
C ASP A 104 -8.17 11.27 -2.06
N HIS A 105 -8.35 10.22 -2.89
CA HIS A 105 -7.28 9.31 -3.27
C HIS A 105 -6.37 9.83 -4.39
N ALA A 106 -6.64 11.00 -4.95
CA ALA A 106 -5.81 11.58 -6.01
C ALA A 106 -4.35 11.77 -5.57
N THR A 107 -4.14 12.19 -4.32
CA THR A 107 -2.81 12.37 -3.69
C THR A 107 -2.40 11.21 -2.77
N GLY A 108 -3.18 10.15 -2.71
CA GLY A 108 -2.95 8.95 -1.93
C GLY A 108 -2.83 7.73 -2.84
N HIS A 109 -3.79 6.80 -2.73
CA HIS A 109 -3.81 5.53 -3.46
C HIS A 109 -3.51 5.66 -4.97
N LEU A 110 -4.09 6.64 -5.67
CA LEU A 110 -3.88 6.80 -7.10
C LEU A 110 -2.45 7.21 -7.46
N LEU A 111 -1.84 8.09 -6.67
CA LEU A 111 -0.45 8.49 -6.85
C LEU A 111 0.50 7.31 -6.68
N TYR A 112 0.30 6.52 -5.61
CA TYR A 112 1.08 5.30 -5.34
C TYR A 112 0.89 4.25 -6.43
N SER A 113 -0.34 4.01 -6.88
CA SER A 113 -0.62 3.04 -7.96
C SER A 113 0.05 3.42 -9.28
N ARG A 114 0.02 4.69 -9.64
CA ARG A 114 0.69 5.20 -10.84
C ARG A 114 2.21 5.08 -10.74
N PHE A 115 2.77 5.39 -9.57
CA PHE A 115 4.20 5.24 -9.32
C PHE A 115 4.61 3.75 -9.42
N ALA A 116 3.90 2.86 -8.73
CA ALA A 116 4.18 1.42 -8.74
C ALA A 116 4.14 0.85 -10.16
N VAL A 117 3.09 1.16 -10.94
CA VAL A 117 2.98 0.68 -12.32
C VAL A 117 4.09 1.23 -13.21
N LYS A 118 4.48 2.50 -13.06
CA LYS A 118 5.60 3.07 -13.83
C LYS A 118 6.93 2.38 -13.51
N ALA A 119 7.20 2.11 -12.22
CA ALA A 119 8.40 1.38 -11.81
C ALA A 119 8.39 -0.06 -12.34
N LEU A 120 7.28 -0.78 -12.24
CA LEU A 120 7.13 -2.13 -12.79
C LEU A 120 7.27 -2.17 -14.32
N ASN A 121 6.78 -1.14 -15.01
CA ASN A 121 6.97 -1.01 -16.45
C ASN A 121 8.45 -0.76 -16.81
N ASP A 122 9.14 0.11 -16.08
CA ASP A 122 10.58 0.37 -16.29
C ASP A 122 11.44 -0.89 -16.05
N TRP A 123 10.99 -1.79 -15.19
CA TRP A 123 11.61 -3.13 -14.98
C TRP A 123 11.12 -4.20 -15.96
N GLY A 124 10.23 -3.87 -16.89
CA GLY A 124 9.71 -4.79 -17.88
C GLY A 124 8.71 -5.82 -17.34
N MET A 125 8.18 -5.61 -16.14
CA MET A 125 7.22 -6.52 -15.50
C MET A 125 5.78 -6.35 -16.00
N VAL A 126 5.43 -5.19 -16.56
CA VAL A 126 4.14 -4.89 -17.19
C VAL A 126 4.32 -4.12 -18.49
N GLY A 127 3.36 -4.22 -19.42
CA GLY A 127 3.41 -3.58 -20.74
C GLY A 127 2.82 -2.18 -20.81
N PHE A 128 2.26 -1.65 -19.72
CA PHE A 128 1.58 -0.35 -19.68
C PHE A 128 2.16 0.55 -18.59
N ARG A 129 1.89 1.87 -18.66
CA ARG A 129 2.43 2.89 -17.73
C ARG A 129 1.38 3.55 -16.85
N GLU A 130 0.09 3.36 -17.12
CA GLU A 130 -0.99 3.89 -16.30
C GLU A 130 -1.92 2.75 -15.87
N PRO A 131 -2.25 2.63 -14.57
CA PRO A 131 -3.02 1.51 -14.05
C PRO A 131 -4.50 1.55 -14.45
N PHE A 132 -5.03 2.76 -14.66
CA PHE A 132 -6.46 3.00 -14.89
C PHE A 132 -6.65 3.81 -16.17
N ALA A 133 -7.44 3.28 -17.13
CA ALA A 133 -7.74 3.96 -18.37
C ALA A 133 -8.70 5.14 -18.17
N ARG A 134 -9.64 5.01 -17.23
CA ARG A 134 -10.61 6.04 -16.87
C ARG A 134 -10.83 6.05 -15.36
N MET A 135 -10.97 7.26 -14.81
CA MET A 135 -11.38 7.48 -13.43
C MET A 135 -12.78 8.11 -13.40
N PHE A 136 -13.60 7.65 -12.47
CA PHE A 136 -14.84 8.33 -12.11
C PHE A 136 -14.81 8.61 -10.62
N HIS A 137 -14.89 9.89 -10.27
CA HIS A 137 -14.99 10.32 -8.89
C HIS A 137 -16.44 10.63 -8.56
N GLN A 138 -17.07 9.78 -7.73
CA GLN A 138 -18.36 10.09 -7.15
C GLN A 138 -18.24 11.26 -6.15
N GLY A 139 -19.34 11.95 -5.91
CA GLY A 139 -19.42 12.96 -4.86
C GLY A 139 -19.25 12.36 -3.45
N TRP A 140 -19.23 13.20 -2.47
CA TRP A 140 -19.21 12.74 -1.07
C TRP A 140 -20.63 12.43 -0.60
N VAL A 141 -20.80 11.31 0.05
CA VAL A 141 -22.01 11.03 0.80
C VAL A 141 -22.00 11.89 2.05
N THR A 142 -23.05 12.69 2.23
CA THR A 142 -23.17 13.64 3.33
C THR A 142 -24.32 13.27 4.26
N LEU A 143 -24.16 13.56 5.54
CA LEU A 143 -25.22 13.50 6.54
C LEU A 143 -25.48 14.91 7.06
N GLY A 144 -26.73 15.39 6.93
CA GLY A 144 -27.08 16.77 7.33
C GLY A 144 -26.25 17.85 6.61
N GLY A 145 -25.92 17.65 5.32
CA GLY A 145 -25.12 18.58 4.52
C GLY A 145 -23.62 18.60 4.84
N THR A 146 -23.15 17.69 5.69
CA THR A 146 -21.73 17.61 6.08
C THR A 146 -21.15 16.26 5.66
N LYS A 147 -19.93 16.25 5.09
CA LYS A 147 -19.19 15.03 4.77
C LYS A 147 -19.10 14.11 5.99
N MET A 148 -19.49 12.85 5.84
CA MET A 148 -19.33 11.85 6.89
C MET A 148 -17.86 11.63 7.21
N SER A 149 -17.54 11.58 8.51
CA SER A 149 -16.18 11.37 8.99
C SER A 149 -16.19 10.67 10.34
N LYS A 150 -15.34 9.67 10.53
CA LYS A 150 -15.15 9.00 11.83
C LYS A 150 -14.76 9.99 12.93
N THR A 151 -13.93 10.95 12.59
CA THR A 151 -13.48 11.99 13.54
C THR A 151 -14.64 12.90 14.03
N LYS A 152 -15.63 13.13 13.17
CA LYS A 152 -16.83 13.93 13.51
C LYS A 152 -17.93 13.11 14.18
N GLY A 153 -17.80 11.78 14.18
CA GLY A 153 -18.81 10.88 14.75
C GLY A 153 -20.15 10.86 14.00
N ASN A 154 -20.18 11.35 12.75
CA ASN A 154 -21.40 11.46 11.93
C ASN A 154 -21.42 10.40 10.81
N VAL A 155 -20.92 9.20 11.10
CA VAL A 155 -20.94 8.08 10.15
C VAL A 155 -22.16 7.21 10.42
N GLU A 156 -22.98 6.99 9.41
CA GLU A 156 -24.05 5.98 9.40
C GLU A 156 -23.64 4.79 8.53
N GLY A 157 -23.90 3.58 9.03
CA GLY A 157 -23.73 2.36 8.26
C GLY A 157 -24.79 2.25 7.15
N PRO A 158 -24.50 1.52 6.06
CA PRO A 158 -25.43 1.38 4.95
C PRO A 158 -26.64 0.48 5.26
N ASP A 159 -26.59 -0.32 6.33
CA ASP A 159 -27.55 -1.40 6.60
C ASP A 159 -29.00 -0.94 6.64
N ALA A 160 -29.31 0.12 7.39
CA ALA A 160 -30.66 0.66 7.49
C ALA A 160 -31.20 1.18 6.14
N ILE A 161 -30.32 1.73 5.31
CA ILE A 161 -30.68 2.23 3.97
C ILE A 161 -30.87 1.07 3.01
N VAL A 162 -30.02 0.04 3.11
CA VAL A 162 -30.12 -1.20 2.33
C VAL A 162 -31.44 -1.92 2.67
N ASP A 163 -31.78 -2.02 3.94
CA ASP A 163 -33.05 -2.63 4.39
C ASP A 163 -34.28 -1.88 3.88
N ALA A 164 -34.19 -0.55 3.79
CA ALA A 164 -35.32 0.26 3.35
C ALA A 164 -35.47 0.33 1.83
N TYR A 165 -34.37 0.37 1.07
CA TYR A 165 -34.38 0.68 -0.37
C TYR A 165 -33.67 -0.37 -1.25
N GLY A 166 -33.01 -1.34 -0.65
CA GLY A 166 -32.21 -2.35 -1.36
C GLY A 166 -30.78 -1.91 -1.65
N ALA A 167 -29.89 -2.89 -1.75
CA ALA A 167 -28.45 -2.65 -1.97
C ALA A 167 -28.13 -1.96 -3.30
N ASP A 168 -28.88 -2.26 -4.35
CA ASP A 168 -28.65 -1.66 -5.67
C ASP A 168 -29.01 -0.17 -5.69
N ALA A 169 -30.06 0.25 -4.98
CA ALA A 169 -30.39 1.65 -4.82
C ALA A 169 -29.27 2.43 -4.11
N VAL A 170 -28.69 1.85 -3.05
CA VAL A 170 -27.57 2.45 -2.32
C VAL A 170 -26.31 2.58 -3.19
N ARG A 171 -26.05 1.59 -4.05
CA ARG A 171 -24.89 1.62 -4.96
C ARG A 171 -25.03 2.64 -6.09
N LEU A 172 -26.25 2.91 -6.51
CA LEU A 172 -26.53 3.86 -7.60
C LEU A 172 -26.62 5.31 -7.13
N TYR A 173 -26.87 5.54 -5.84
CA TYR A 173 -26.92 6.86 -5.24
C TYR A 173 -25.55 7.48 -5.14
#